data_cd0742a9a63480337704cd4d35e8474a
#
_entry.id   cd0742a9a63480337704cd4d35e8474a
#
_cell.length_a   1.000
_cell.length_b   1.000
_cell.length_c   1.000
_cell.angle_alpha   90.00
_cell.angle_beta   90.00
_cell.angle_gamma   90.00
#
_symmetry.space_group_name_H-M   'P 1'
#
loop_
_entity.id
_entity.type
_entity.pdbx_description
1 polymer ?
#
loop_
_entity_poly.entity_id
_entity_poly.type
_entity_poly.pdbx_seq_one_letter_code
_entity_poly.pdbx_strand_id
1 'polypeptide(L)'
;MLTLSDLQSLCHEAAGRISPHVRHTPVEYSHALSEVSGAEVYLKLENLQATGSFKIRGATNALLSLEAGATGVVAASSGNHGMAVAHAARVAGLYPLIFVPEGAATSKVEAIEALG
;
A
#
# COMPACT_ATOMS: atom_id res chain seq x y z
N MET A 1 19.08 -14.38 11.43
CA MET A 1 18.72 -12.96 11.73
C MET A 1 18.93 -12.17 10.46
N LEU A 2 17.98 -11.36 10.01
CA LEU A 2 18.12 -10.54 8.81
C LEU A 2 19.20 -9.46 9.04
N THR A 3 20.11 -9.30 8.09
CA THR A 3 21.11 -8.23 8.06
C THR A 3 20.58 -7.01 7.31
N LEU A 4 21.28 -5.87 7.41
CA LEU A 4 20.95 -4.67 6.61
C LEU A 4 21.08 -4.94 5.10
N SER A 5 22.05 -5.75 4.69
CA SER A 5 22.22 -6.15 3.29
C SER A 5 21.04 -6.98 2.80
N ASP A 6 20.52 -7.92 3.62
CA ASP A 6 19.35 -8.72 3.27
C ASP A 6 18.10 -7.84 3.11
N LEU A 7 17.91 -6.86 4.02
CA LEU A 7 16.80 -5.91 3.92
C LEU A 7 16.89 -5.06 2.65
N GLN A 8 18.09 -4.59 2.30
CA GLN A 8 18.31 -3.82 1.07
C GLN A 8 17.95 -4.65 -0.17
N SER A 9 18.41 -5.89 -0.25
CA SER A 9 18.09 -6.79 -1.36
C SER A 9 16.58 -7.05 -1.47
N LEU A 10 15.93 -7.37 -0.34
CA LEU A 10 14.48 -7.57 -0.29
C LEU A 10 13.69 -6.33 -0.72
N CYS A 11 14.16 -5.13 -0.35
CA CYS A 11 13.53 -3.88 -0.77
C CYS A 11 13.66 -3.66 -2.28
N HIS A 12 14.82 -3.94 -2.87
CA HIS A 12 15.04 -3.85 -4.32
C HIS A 12 14.17 -4.84 -5.10
N GLU A 13 14.11 -6.10 -4.65
CA GLU A 13 13.23 -7.11 -5.24
C GLU A 13 11.75 -6.70 -5.18
N ALA A 14 11.30 -6.23 -4.01
CA ALA A 14 9.95 -5.74 -3.82
C ALA A 14 9.67 -4.53 -4.74
N ALA A 15 10.59 -3.58 -4.83
CA ALA A 15 10.47 -2.42 -5.71
C ALA A 15 10.32 -2.82 -7.18
N GLY A 16 11.13 -3.77 -7.65
CA GLY A 16 11.01 -4.32 -9.01
C GLY A 16 9.64 -4.97 -9.25
N ARG A 17 9.18 -5.79 -8.27
CA ARG A 17 7.90 -6.50 -8.37
C ARG A 17 6.70 -5.55 -8.44
N ILE A 18 6.69 -4.48 -7.63
CA ILE A 18 5.53 -3.59 -7.53
C ILE A 18 5.56 -2.41 -8.51
N SER A 19 6.70 -2.08 -9.11
CA SER A 19 6.86 -0.87 -9.93
C SER A 19 5.84 -0.71 -11.06
N PRO A 20 5.34 -1.77 -11.73
CA PRO A 20 4.29 -1.64 -12.75
C PRO A 20 2.90 -1.31 -12.18
N HIS A 21 2.70 -1.46 -10.87
CA HIS A 21 1.39 -1.44 -10.21
C HIS A 21 1.20 -0.28 -9.24
N VAL A 22 2.25 0.48 -8.95
CA VAL A 22 2.22 1.61 -8.04
C VAL A 22 2.79 2.87 -8.69
N ARG A 23 2.34 4.02 -8.24
CA ARG A 23 2.86 5.30 -8.74
C ARG A 23 4.24 5.58 -8.13
N HIS A 24 5.13 6.11 -8.95
CA HIS A 24 6.36 6.74 -8.46
C HIS A 24 6.00 8.14 -7.96
N THR A 25 5.80 8.27 -6.64
CA THR A 25 5.41 9.54 -6.04
C THR A 25 6.61 10.45 -5.81
N PRO A 26 6.46 11.78 -5.90
CA PRO A 26 7.54 12.72 -5.66
C PRO A 26 7.99 12.71 -4.19
N VAL A 27 9.21 13.21 -3.99
CA VAL A 27 9.76 13.56 -2.69
C VAL A 27 10.01 15.06 -2.71
N GLU A 28 9.42 15.81 -1.78
CA GLU A 28 9.51 17.26 -1.75
C GLU A 28 10.07 17.77 -0.41
N TYR A 29 10.92 18.78 -0.47
CA TYR A 29 11.44 19.44 0.71
C TYR A 29 10.34 20.30 1.35
N SER A 30 10.17 20.15 2.67
CA SER A 30 9.18 20.92 3.44
C SER A 30 9.87 22.03 4.23
N HIS A 31 9.82 23.26 3.71
CA HIS A 31 10.36 24.43 4.42
C HIS A 31 9.75 24.60 5.80
N ALA A 32 8.42 24.54 5.92
CA ALA A 32 7.71 24.75 7.16
C ALA A 32 8.08 23.70 8.24
N LEU A 33 8.14 22.41 7.87
CA LEU A 33 8.52 21.37 8.83
C LEU A 33 10.01 21.42 9.18
N SER A 34 10.86 21.79 8.23
CA SER A 34 12.29 21.94 8.47
C SER A 34 12.57 23.11 9.43
N GLU A 35 11.88 24.24 9.27
CA GLU A 35 12.00 25.39 10.16
C GLU A 35 11.57 25.05 11.59
N VAL A 36 10.43 24.39 11.76
CA VAL A 36 9.89 24.02 13.09
C VAL A 36 10.75 22.96 13.78
N SER A 37 11.28 21.99 13.03
CA SER A 37 12.02 20.87 13.59
C SER A 37 13.53 21.12 13.75
N GLY A 38 14.07 22.11 13.05
CA GLY A 38 15.51 22.34 12.97
C GLY A 38 16.29 21.27 12.18
N ALA A 39 15.59 20.47 11.37
CA ALA A 39 16.15 19.41 10.53
C ALA A 39 15.73 19.58 9.06
N GLU A 40 16.44 18.96 8.13
CA GLU A 40 16.00 18.89 6.74
C GLU A 40 14.88 17.84 6.59
N VAL A 41 13.65 18.29 6.36
CA VAL A 41 12.48 17.42 6.25
C VAL A 41 12.02 17.31 4.81
N TYR A 42 11.96 16.07 4.32
CA TYR A 42 11.45 15.71 2.99
C TYR A 42 10.17 14.87 3.12
N LEU A 43 9.16 15.20 2.34
CA LEU A 43 7.87 14.51 2.30
C LEU A 43 7.81 13.59 1.09
N LYS A 44 7.68 12.28 1.32
CA LYS A 44 7.31 11.32 0.29
C LYS A 44 5.79 11.34 0.12
N LEU A 45 5.28 11.88 -0.99
CA LEU A 45 3.87 12.19 -1.18
C LEU A 45 3.03 10.95 -1.53
N GLU A 46 2.91 10.01 -0.59
CA GLU A 46 2.16 8.77 -0.78
C GLU A 46 0.61 8.96 -0.78
N ASN A 47 0.12 10.14 -0.42
CA ASN A 47 -1.26 10.56 -0.67
C ASN A 47 -1.60 10.64 -2.17
N LEU A 48 -0.60 10.72 -3.04
CA LEU A 48 -0.75 10.70 -4.50
C LEU A 48 -0.80 9.27 -5.09
N GLN A 49 -0.72 8.22 -4.28
CA GLN A 49 -0.90 6.85 -4.74
C GLN A 49 -2.31 6.58 -5.26
N ALA A 50 -2.47 5.51 -6.03
CA ALA A 50 -3.75 5.10 -6.60
C ALA A 50 -4.83 4.87 -5.52
N THR A 51 -4.44 4.41 -4.33
CA THR A 51 -5.32 4.22 -3.17
C THR A 51 -5.18 5.33 -2.12
N GLY A 52 -4.52 6.45 -2.44
CA GLY A 52 -4.34 7.59 -1.55
C GLY A 52 -3.40 7.35 -0.36
N SER A 53 -2.64 6.26 -0.32
CA SER A 53 -1.71 5.98 0.77
C SER A 53 -0.60 5.01 0.38
N PHE A 54 0.47 4.97 1.19
CA PHE A 54 1.60 4.04 1.03
C PHE A 54 1.22 2.55 1.19
N LYS A 55 0.07 2.23 1.76
CA LYS A 55 -0.37 0.86 2.03
C LYS A 55 -0.42 -0.01 0.77
N ILE A 56 -0.67 0.58 -0.38
CA ILE A 56 -0.68 -0.11 -1.67
C ILE A 56 0.64 -0.84 -1.96
N ARG A 57 1.78 -0.29 -1.55
CA ARG A 57 3.10 -0.89 -1.79
C ARG A 57 3.23 -2.25 -1.10
N GLY A 58 2.97 -2.28 0.20
CA GLY A 58 3.04 -3.51 0.99
C GLY A 58 2.00 -4.54 0.58
N ALA A 59 0.75 -4.11 0.35
CA ALA A 59 -0.32 -4.99 -0.10
C ALA A 59 0.01 -5.63 -1.46
N THR A 60 0.41 -4.82 -2.44
CA THR A 60 0.78 -5.31 -3.77
C THR A 60 1.97 -6.27 -3.70
N ASN A 61 3.01 -5.92 -2.94
CA ASN A 61 4.16 -6.81 -2.77
C ASN A 61 3.77 -8.16 -2.15
N ALA A 62 2.97 -8.13 -1.08
CA ALA A 62 2.54 -9.34 -0.40
C ALA A 62 1.71 -10.26 -1.32
N LEU A 63 0.73 -9.71 -2.03
CA LEU A 63 -0.15 -10.51 -2.86
C LEU A 63 0.53 -11.06 -4.13
N LEU A 64 1.43 -10.28 -4.74
CA LEU A 64 2.23 -10.76 -5.88
C LEU A 64 3.32 -11.77 -5.47
N SER A 65 3.58 -11.94 -4.18
CA SER A 65 4.54 -12.92 -3.64
C SER A 65 3.87 -14.18 -3.10
N LEU A 66 2.54 -14.30 -3.23
CA LEU A 66 1.83 -15.53 -2.81
C LEU A 66 2.22 -16.71 -3.69
N GLU A 67 2.20 -17.90 -3.09
CA GLU A 67 2.43 -19.15 -3.81
C GLU A 67 1.35 -19.41 -4.87
N ALA A 68 1.71 -20.16 -5.89
CA ALA A 68 0.79 -20.57 -6.93
C ALA A 68 -0.40 -21.36 -6.34
N GLY A 69 -1.62 -21.01 -6.79
CA GLY A 69 -2.84 -21.67 -6.33
C GLY A 69 -3.65 -20.85 -5.30
N ALA A 70 -3.17 -19.73 -4.83
CA ALA A 70 -4.01 -18.79 -4.07
C ALA A 70 -5.13 -18.26 -4.97
N THR A 71 -6.38 -18.33 -4.49
CA THR A 71 -7.57 -17.88 -5.23
C THR A 71 -8.19 -16.60 -4.65
N GLY A 72 -7.83 -16.27 -3.42
CA GLY A 72 -8.39 -15.11 -2.72
C GLY A 72 -7.54 -14.63 -1.56
N VAL A 73 -7.92 -13.50 -1.01
CA VAL A 73 -7.29 -12.88 0.15
C VAL A 73 -8.36 -12.33 1.10
N VAL A 74 -8.10 -12.46 2.38
CA VAL A 74 -8.99 -11.95 3.44
C VAL A 74 -8.26 -10.87 4.23
N ALA A 75 -8.95 -9.76 4.49
CA ALA A 75 -8.45 -8.70 5.36
C ALA A 75 -9.58 -8.09 6.20
N ALA A 76 -9.22 -7.51 7.35
CA ALA A 76 -10.15 -6.78 8.21
C ALA A 76 -9.67 -5.32 8.32
N SER A 77 -10.31 -4.42 7.59
CA SER A 77 -9.99 -2.99 7.61
C SER A 77 -11.01 -2.16 6.85
N SER A 78 -11.53 -1.09 7.44
CA SER A 78 -12.35 -0.08 6.76
C SER A 78 -11.54 1.12 6.25
N GLY A 79 -10.22 1.08 6.28
CA GLY A 79 -9.35 2.20 5.94
C GLY A 79 -8.40 1.91 4.77
N ASN A 80 -7.28 2.63 4.76
CA ASN A 80 -6.27 2.56 3.71
C ASN A 80 -5.73 1.14 3.46
N HIS A 81 -5.71 0.28 4.49
CA HIS A 81 -5.27 -1.10 4.31
C HIS A 81 -6.30 -1.92 3.53
N GLY A 82 -7.59 -1.80 3.85
CA GLY A 82 -8.66 -2.47 3.09
C GLY A 82 -8.66 -2.06 1.62
N MET A 83 -8.60 -0.76 1.33
CA MET A 83 -8.48 -0.26 -0.04
C MET A 83 -7.24 -0.80 -0.76
N ALA A 84 -6.10 -0.85 -0.07
CA ALA A 84 -4.87 -1.36 -0.66
C ALA A 84 -4.93 -2.85 -0.98
N VAL A 85 -5.54 -3.66 -0.08
CA VAL A 85 -5.72 -5.11 -0.31
C VAL A 85 -6.70 -5.37 -1.45
N ALA A 86 -7.84 -4.67 -1.50
CA ALA A 86 -8.80 -4.80 -2.60
C ALA A 86 -8.16 -4.47 -3.96
N HIS A 87 -7.44 -3.34 -4.04
CA HIS A 87 -6.69 -2.96 -5.24
C HIS A 87 -5.64 -4.01 -5.64
N ALA A 88 -4.81 -4.44 -4.68
CA ALA A 88 -3.73 -5.39 -4.92
C ALA A 88 -4.26 -6.78 -5.30
N ALA A 89 -5.39 -7.22 -4.73
CA ALA A 89 -6.05 -8.46 -5.09
C ALA A 89 -6.46 -8.46 -6.57
N ARG A 90 -7.07 -7.37 -7.04
CA ARG A 90 -7.41 -7.21 -8.46
C ARG A 90 -6.18 -7.27 -9.36
N VAL A 91 -5.07 -6.64 -8.95
CA VAL A 91 -3.80 -6.70 -9.69
C VAL A 91 -3.25 -8.13 -9.76
N ALA A 92 -3.36 -8.88 -8.67
CA ALA A 92 -2.88 -10.26 -8.57
C ALA A 92 -3.86 -11.31 -9.13
N GLY A 93 -5.06 -10.92 -9.60
CA GLY A 93 -6.09 -11.84 -10.05
C GLY A 93 -6.72 -12.67 -8.93
N LEU A 94 -6.74 -12.15 -7.70
CA LEU A 94 -7.28 -12.79 -6.50
C LEU A 94 -8.65 -12.23 -6.14
N TYR A 95 -9.46 -13.02 -5.45
CA TYR A 95 -10.74 -12.59 -4.91
C TYR A 95 -10.54 -11.90 -3.55
N PRO A 96 -10.85 -10.60 -3.37
CA PRO A 96 -10.76 -9.94 -2.08
C PRO A 96 -12.00 -10.19 -1.23
N LEU A 97 -11.82 -10.49 0.05
CA LEU A 97 -12.86 -10.47 1.07
C LEU A 97 -12.44 -9.53 2.19
N ILE A 98 -13.06 -8.35 2.26
CA ILE A 98 -12.69 -7.32 3.22
C ILE A 98 -13.77 -7.20 4.28
N PHE A 99 -13.43 -7.56 5.52
CA PHE A 99 -14.28 -7.36 6.67
C PHE A 99 -14.15 -5.92 7.19
N VAL A 100 -15.30 -5.26 7.37
CA VAL A 100 -15.37 -3.92 7.94
C VAL A 100 -16.25 -3.95 9.19
N PRO A 101 -16.02 -3.08 10.20
CA PRO A 101 -16.92 -2.98 11.34
C PRO A 101 -18.32 -2.51 10.90
N GLU A 102 -19.35 -2.95 11.61
CA GLU A 102 -20.75 -2.63 11.32
C GLU A 102 -21.04 -1.11 11.26
N GLY A 103 -20.31 -0.32 12.06
CA GLY A 103 -20.38 1.15 12.06
C GLY A 103 -19.40 1.84 11.12
N ALA A 104 -18.81 1.16 10.14
CA ALA A 104 -17.91 1.80 9.20
C ALA A 104 -18.63 2.86 8.36
N ALA A 105 -17.94 3.99 8.11
CA ALA A 105 -18.50 5.06 7.28
C ALA A 105 -18.80 4.52 5.86
N THR A 106 -20.02 4.75 5.37
CA THR A 106 -20.50 4.28 4.06
C THR A 106 -19.53 4.65 2.92
N SER A 107 -19.01 5.88 2.93
CA SER A 107 -18.06 6.33 1.92
C SER A 107 -16.75 5.52 1.87
N LYS A 108 -16.34 4.94 3.00
CA LYS A 108 -15.15 4.06 3.06
C LYS A 108 -15.46 2.67 2.52
N VAL A 109 -16.64 2.15 2.81
CA VAL A 109 -17.11 0.86 2.28
C VAL A 109 -17.23 0.95 0.76
N GLU A 110 -17.93 1.96 0.26
CA GLU A 110 -18.07 2.22 -1.19
C GLU A 110 -16.70 2.38 -1.88
N ALA A 111 -15.74 3.04 -1.25
CA ALA A 111 -14.40 3.17 -1.80
C ALA A 111 -13.65 1.84 -1.90
N ILE A 112 -13.86 0.92 -0.95
CA ILE A 112 -13.29 -0.44 -1.01
C ILE A 112 -13.99 -1.25 -2.12
N GLU A 113 -15.31 -1.24 -2.18
CA GLU A 113 -16.11 -1.94 -3.18
C GLU A 113 -15.79 -1.49 -4.61
N ALA A 114 -15.53 -0.19 -4.82
CA ALA A 114 -15.13 0.34 -6.12
C ALA A 114 -13.76 -0.15 -6.62
N LEU A 115 -12.95 -0.72 -5.73
CA LEU A 115 -11.62 -1.23 -6.05
C LEU A 115 -11.59 -2.74 -6.39
N GLY A 116 -12.63 -3.49 -6.03
CA GLY A 116 -12.72 -4.91 -6.39
C GLY A 116 -13.79 -5.71 -5.67
#